data_e454fe9bf423d35da4ca0a3935a36dc0
#
_entry.id   e454fe9bf423d35da4ca0a3935a36dc0
#
_cell.length_a   1.000
_cell.length_b   1.000
_cell.length_c   1.000
_cell.angle_alpha   90.00
_cell.angle_beta   90.00
_cell.angle_gamma   90.00
#
_symmetry.space_group_name_H-M   'P 1'
#
loop_
_entity.id
_entity.type
_entity.pdbx_description
1 polymer ?
#
loop_
_entity_poly.entity_id
_entity_poly.type
_entity_poly.pdbx_seq_one_letter_code
_entity_poly.pdbx_strand_id
1 'polypeptide(L)'
;MKVKFHYAYPINLDIDCNKEVNVYIDQFTLEDIPPDSLRIIILQEPWRSPMVPLVQKYKGYYNYVLTYQEEVLQTNPKARLFHFPNTWVKGYEPRKEFSVSTVVGGKNIQTLEGHELRHELWRKKDMITIPKKFYLSGNAKHFHTFVPWNEADYTGQLILGDSKNPLFDSMFHIAIENTSIANFFTEKLIDCFQTRTVPIYYGCRNISDFFNMDGIIDVNDVEEIVAVCNYLKPGIYDDMLPALNDNFERSIKWCDQMGQLKNGVTLVLKSEGYA
;
A
#
# COMPACT_ATOMS: atom_id res chain seq x y z
N MET A 1 11.10 7.07 -29.93
CA MET A 1 9.64 7.22 -29.67
C MET A 1 9.44 7.39 -28.18
N LYS A 2 8.25 7.80 -27.73
CA LYS A 2 7.98 7.97 -26.28
C LYS A 2 7.01 6.90 -25.80
N VAL A 3 7.17 6.48 -24.55
CA VAL A 3 6.19 5.64 -23.84
C VAL A 3 4.95 6.47 -23.54
N LYS A 4 3.77 5.95 -23.85
CA LYS A 4 2.48 6.55 -23.53
C LYS A 4 1.91 5.86 -22.28
N PHE A 5 1.54 6.64 -21.27
CA PHE A 5 0.93 6.15 -20.04
C PHE A 5 -0.58 6.44 -20.04
N HIS A 6 -1.36 5.40 -19.77
CA HIS A 6 -2.81 5.44 -19.60
C HIS A 6 -3.11 5.20 -18.11
N TYR A 7 -3.39 6.28 -17.39
CA TYR A 7 -3.66 6.26 -15.95
C TYR A 7 -4.64 7.38 -15.58
N ALA A 8 -5.26 7.25 -14.41
CA ALA A 8 -6.20 8.26 -13.90
C ALA A 8 -5.54 9.64 -13.64
N TYR A 9 -4.22 9.65 -13.44
CA TYR A 9 -3.43 10.86 -13.21
C TYR A 9 -2.33 11.00 -14.26
N PRO A 10 -1.94 12.24 -14.63
CA PRO A 10 -0.86 12.47 -15.58
C PRO A 10 0.47 11.89 -15.10
N ILE A 11 1.14 11.15 -15.94
CA ILE A 11 2.49 10.62 -15.70
C ILE A 11 3.45 11.29 -16.70
N ASN A 12 4.42 12.02 -16.16
CA ASN A 12 5.48 12.69 -16.92
C ASN A 12 6.80 11.94 -16.69
N LEU A 13 6.97 10.83 -17.41
CA LEU A 13 8.21 10.06 -17.43
C LEU A 13 8.76 10.00 -18.83
N ASP A 14 10.00 10.43 -19.01
CA ASP A 14 10.73 10.21 -20.24
C ASP A 14 11.44 8.86 -20.20
N ILE A 15 11.01 7.97 -21.08
CA ILE A 15 11.62 6.65 -21.30
C ILE A 15 11.90 6.55 -22.80
N ASP A 16 13.18 6.47 -23.15
CA ASP A 16 13.59 6.30 -24.53
C ASP A 16 13.30 4.89 -25.01
N CYS A 17 12.70 4.80 -26.19
CA CYS A 17 12.40 3.53 -26.83
C CYS A 17 12.37 3.70 -28.36
N ASN A 18 12.73 2.64 -29.08
CA ASN A 18 12.73 2.59 -30.54
C ASN A 18 11.40 2.09 -31.12
N LYS A 19 10.41 1.81 -30.29
CA LYS A 19 9.09 1.28 -30.65
C LYS A 19 7.97 2.07 -29.94
N GLU A 20 6.76 2.02 -30.48
CA GLU A 20 5.58 2.53 -29.78
C GLU A 20 5.23 1.63 -28.57
N VAL A 21 5.11 2.23 -27.41
CA VAL A 21 4.83 1.54 -26.13
C VAL A 21 3.66 2.20 -25.44
N ASN A 22 2.68 1.40 -25.06
CA ASN A 22 1.51 1.81 -24.32
C ASN A 22 1.49 1.10 -22.97
N VAL A 23 1.49 1.85 -21.87
CA VAL A 23 1.47 1.36 -20.49
C VAL A 23 0.13 1.74 -19.85
N TYR A 24 -0.64 0.76 -19.44
CA TYR A 24 -1.95 0.90 -18.81
C TYR A 24 -1.81 0.59 -17.31
N ILE A 25 -2.23 1.50 -16.45
CA ILE A 25 -2.17 1.31 -14.99
C ILE A 25 -3.60 1.23 -14.47
N ASP A 26 -4.00 0.05 -13.98
CA ASP A 26 -5.37 -0.26 -13.53
C ASP A 26 -6.46 0.16 -14.52
N GLN A 27 -6.13 0.16 -15.81
CA GLN A 27 -7.05 0.45 -16.89
C GLN A 27 -7.00 -0.68 -17.93
N PHE A 28 -8.14 -1.30 -18.19
CA PHE A 28 -8.26 -2.31 -19.24
C PHE A 28 -8.92 -1.69 -20.46
N THR A 29 -8.31 -1.87 -21.62
CA THR A 29 -8.89 -1.47 -22.91
C THR A 29 -8.61 -2.53 -23.97
N LEU A 30 -9.48 -2.63 -24.95
CA LEU A 30 -9.32 -3.40 -26.18
C LEU A 30 -9.32 -2.47 -27.41
N GLU A 31 -8.87 -1.23 -27.25
CA GLU A 31 -8.77 -0.29 -28.37
C GLU A 31 -7.87 -0.84 -29.47
N ASP A 32 -8.19 -0.47 -30.72
CA ASP A 32 -7.36 -0.74 -31.88
C ASP A 32 -6.04 0.04 -31.78
N ILE A 33 -5.05 -0.62 -31.21
CA ILE A 33 -3.68 -0.11 -31.13
C ILE A 33 -2.90 -0.78 -32.26
N PRO A 34 -1.93 -0.05 -32.88
CA PRO A 34 -1.12 -0.65 -33.95
C PRO A 34 -0.58 -2.02 -33.54
N PRO A 35 -0.71 -3.04 -34.40
CA PRO A 35 -0.31 -4.41 -34.07
C PRO A 35 1.13 -4.52 -33.58
N ASP A 36 1.99 -3.63 -34.05
CA ASP A 36 3.41 -3.62 -33.73
C ASP A 36 3.75 -2.87 -32.43
N SER A 37 2.78 -2.28 -31.73
CA SER A 37 3.03 -1.59 -30.47
C SER A 37 3.20 -2.57 -29.31
N LEU A 38 4.10 -2.24 -28.38
CA LEU A 38 4.21 -2.97 -27.12
C LEU A 38 3.14 -2.50 -26.13
N ARG A 39 2.43 -3.44 -25.53
CA ARG A 39 1.35 -3.18 -24.56
C ARG A 39 1.71 -3.79 -23.22
N ILE A 40 1.81 -2.95 -22.21
CA ILE A 40 2.11 -3.34 -20.82
C ILE A 40 0.92 -2.96 -19.97
N ILE A 41 0.39 -3.87 -19.18
CA ILE A 41 -0.59 -3.53 -18.14
C ILE A 41 0.03 -3.71 -16.75
N ILE A 42 -0.22 -2.74 -15.87
CA ILE A 42 0.17 -2.76 -14.46
C ILE A 42 -1.08 -2.90 -13.62
N LEU A 43 -1.13 -3.92 -12.78
CA LEU A 43 -2.23 -4.18 -11.85
C LEU A 43 -1.77 -3.82 -10.44
N GLN A 44 -2.19 -2.65 -9.97
CA GLN A 44 -1.74 -2.04 -8.72
C GLN A 44 -2.79 -2.16 -7.61
N GLU A 45 -4.06 -1.93 -7.94
CA GLU A 45 -5.12 -1.82 -6.94
C GLU A 45 -5.82 -3.16 -6.69
N PRO A 46 -5.90 -3.65 -5.44
CA PRO A 46 -6.53 -4.93 -5.15
C PRO A 46 -8.05 -4.92 -5.38
N TRP A 47 -8.70 -3.78 -5.21
CA TRP A 47 -10.16 -3.65 -5.32
C TRP A 47 -10.66 -3.46 -6.75
N ARG A 48 -9.79 -3.14 -7.69
CA ARG A 48 -10.11 -3.13 -9.13
C ARG A 48 -10.05 -4.51 -9.74
N SER A 49 -10.41 -5.47 -8.97
CA SER A 49 -10.41 -6.89 -9.28
C SER A 49 -11.12 -7.31 -10.59
N PRO A 50 -12.04 -6.54 -11.23
CA PRO A 50 -12.46 -6.87 -12.59
C PRO A 50 -11.31 -6.93 -13.59
N MET A 51 -10.16 -6.29 -13.31
CA MET A 51 -9.00 -6.30 -14.20
C MET A 51 -8.36 -7.68 -14.31
N VAL A 52 -8.26 -8.42 -13.21
CA VAL A 52 -7.61 -9.74 -13.21
C VAL A 52 -8.34 -10.75 -14.12
N PRO A 53 -9.64 -10.98 -13.99
CA PRO A 53 -10.38 -11.84 -14.91
C PRO A 53 -10.30 -11.38 -16.37
N LEU A 54 -10.31 -10.05 -16.60
CA LEU A 54 -10.20 -9.51 -17.96
C LEU A 54 -8.81 -9.76 -18.55
N VAL A 55 -7.74 -9.50 -17.81
CA VAL A 55 -6.37 -9.77 -18.25
C VAL A 55 -6.16 -11.28 -18.51
N GLN A 56 -6.74 -12.15 -17.69
CA GLN A 56 -6.70 -13.59 -17.91
C GLN A 56 -7.51 -14.03 -19.12
N LYS A 57 -8.70 -13.48 -19.32
CA LYS A 57 -9.54 -13.77 -20.49
C LYS A 57 -8.86 -13.34 -21.79
N TYR A 58 -8.15 -12.21 -21.78
CA TYR A 58 -7.52 -11.63 -22.96
C TYR A 58 -5.98 -11.72 -22.89
N LYS A 59 -5.44 -12.88 -22.48
CA LYS A 59 -3.99 -13.13 -22.27
C LYS A 59 -3.08 -12.71 -23.43
N GLY A 60 -3.56 -12.73 -24.65
CA GLY A 60 -2.78 -12.37 -25.86
C GLY A 60 -2.73 -10.88 -26.14
N TYR A 61 -3.60 -10.08 -25.51
CA TYR A 61 -3.71 -8.67 -25.82
C TYR A 61 -2.55 -7.85 -25.26
N TYR A 62 -2.15 -8.08 -24.02
CA TYR A 62 -0.99 -7.43 -23.40
C TYR A 62 0.27 -8.28 -23.60
N ASN A 63 1.36 -7.63 -23.99
CA ASN A 63 2.66 -8.27 -24.12
C ASN A 63 3.27 -8.58 -22.77
N TYR A 64 3.02 -7.72 -21.75
CA TYR A 64 3.46 -7.91 -20.38
C TYR A 64 2.40 -7.49 -19.38
N VAL A 65 2.37 -8.20 -18.25
CA VAL A 65 1.55 -7.88 -17.08
C VAL A 65 2.47 -7.68 -15.89
N LEU A 66 2.55 -6.45 -15.36
CA LEU A 66 3.31 -6.14 -14.17
C LEU A 66 2.34 -6.14 -12.98
N THR A 67 2.57 -7.01 -12.01
CA THR A 67 1.63 -7.23 -10.91
C THR A 67 2.29 -7.88 -9.70
N TYR A 68 1.68 -7.74 -8.54
CA TYR A 68 2.00 -8.48 -7.33
C TYR A 68 1.09 -9.72 -7.15
N GLN A 69 0.04 -9.87 -7.95
CA GLN A 69 -0.99 -10.89 -7.76
C GLN A 69 -0.50 -12.28 -8.15
N GLU A 70 -0.42 -13.16 -7.15
CA GLU A 70 0.13 -14.51 -7.28
C GLU A 70 -0.55 -15.34 -8.36
N GLU A 71 -1.89 -15.30 -8.41
CA GLU A 71 -2.67 -16.02 -9.42
C GLU A 71 -2.26 -15.63 -10.85
N VAL A 72 -2.06 -14.34 -11.10
CA VAL A 72 -1.64 -13.85 -12.42
C VAL A 72 -0.19 -14.26 -12.69
N LEU A 73 0.69 -14.16 -11.71
CA LEU A 73 2.10 -14.56 -11.83
C LEU A 73 2.26 -16.04 -12.15
N GLN A 74 1.42 -16.90 -11.57
CA GLN A 74 1.46 -18.35 -11.79
C GLN A 74 0.82 -18.79 -13.11
N THR A 75 -0.19 -18.07 -13.59
CA THR A 75 -1.00 -18.50 -14.74
C THR A 75 -0.72 -17.77 -16.03
N ASN A 76 0.01 -16.65 -16.00
CA ASN A 76 0.37 -15.86 -17.17
C ASN A 76 1.90 -15.78 -17.35
N PRO A 77 2.48 -16.45 -18.35
CA PRO A 77 3.93 -16.49 -18.57
C PRO A 77 4.54 -15.11 -18.90
N LYS A 78 3.69 -14.15 -19.26
CA LYS A 78 4.07 -12.75 -19.52
C LYS A 78 3.98 -11.87 -18.28
N ALA A 79 3.51 -12.41 -17.15
CA ALA A 79 3.47 -11.68 -15.89
C ALA A 79 4.85 -11.58 -15.25
N ARG A 80 5.10 -10.45 -14.61
CA ARG A 80 6.32 -10.19 -13.83
C ARG A 80 5.92 -9.58 -12.50
N LEU A 81 6.60 -10.01 -11.44
CA LEU A 81 6.42 -9.43 -10.12
C LEU A 81 6.80 -7.95 -10.16
N PHE A 82 5.87 -7.12 -9.74
CA PHE A 82 6.06 -5.68 -9.71
C PHE A 82 5.30 -5.08 -8.54
N HIS A 83 6.01 -4.26 -7.77
CA HIS A 83 5.44 -3.52 -6.66
C HIS A 83 5.42 -2.03 -7.01
N PHE A 84 4.37 -1.34 -6.58
CA PHE A 84 4.18 0.07 -6.86
C PHE A 84 3.79 0.86 -5.60
N PRO A 85 4.43 0.61 -4.46
CA PRO A 85 4.18 1.40 -3.25
C PRO A 85 4.78 2.80 -3.38
N ASN A 86 4.48 3.64 -2.40
CA ASN A 86 4.96 5.01 -2.29
C ASN A 86 5.26 5.32 -0.81
N THR A 87 5.69 6.53 -0.51
CA THR A 87 5.70 7.10 0.85
C THR A 87 5.04 8.48 0.84
N TRP A 88 4.28 8.77 1.91
CA TRP A 88 3.63 10.07 2.13
C TRP A 88 4.38 10.94 3.15
N VAL A 89 5.45 10.41 3.75
CA VAL A 89 6.19 11.06 4.86
C VAL A 89 7.67 11.27 4.54
N LYS A 90 7.99 11.40 3.26
CA LYS A 90 9.38 11.54 2.80
C LYS A 90 10.11 12.67 3.54
N GLY A 91 11.23 12.32 4.18
CA GLY A 91 12.08 13.28 4.90
C GLY A 91 11.49 13.78 6.22
N TYR A 92 10.42 13.17 6.72
CA TYR A 92 9.88 13.49 8.03
C TYR A 92 10.66 12.75 9.13
N GLU A 93 11.21 13.50 10.08
CA GLU A 93 11.91 12.98 11.26
C GLU A 93 11.08 13.29 12.52
N PRO A 94 10.24 12.35 12.98
CA PRO A 94 9.36 12.57 14.11
C PRO A 94 10.13 12.56 15.45
N ARG A 95 9.65 13.35 16.40
CA ARG A 95 10.00 13.16 17.81
C ARG A 95 9.08 12.10 18.41
N LYS A 96 9.62 10.92 18.72
CA LYS A 96 8.85 9.80 19.21
C LYS A 96 8.24 10.00 20.60
N GLU A 97 6.96 9.65 20.71
CA GLU A 97 6.21 9.62 21.97
C GLU A 97 5.68 8.22 22.20
N PHE A 98 5.69 7.76 23.46
CA PHE A 98 5.05 6.49 23.79
C PHE A 98 3.54 6.60 23.61
N SER A 99 3.09 6.16 22.48
CA SER A 99 1.67 6.07 22.11
C SER A 99 1.53 5.12 20.92
N VAL A 100 0.30 4.69 20.66
CA VAL A 100 -0.09 4.00 19.43
C VAL A 100 -0.98 4.90 18.58
N SER A 101 -0.75 4.93 17.28
CA SER A 101 -1.56 5.69 16.34
C SER A 101 -2.23 4.80 15.30
N THR A 102 -3.29 5.30 14.69
CA THR A 102 -3.89 4.75 13.46
C THR A 102 -4.73 5.81 12.77
N VAL A 103 -5.11 5.55 11.52
CA VAL A 103 -6.10 6.34 10.78
C VAL A 103 -7.16 5.44 10.17
N VAL A 104 -8.41 5.82 10.34
CA VAL A 104 -9.57 5.09 9.82
C VAL A 104 -10.33 5.97 8.83
N GLY A 105 -10.53 5.46 7.62
CA GLY A 105 -11.36 6.09 6.58
C GLY A 105 -12.77 5.50 6.55
N GLY A 106 -13.70 6.22 5.92
CA GLY A 106 -15.09 5.79 5.77
C GLY A 106 -15.34 4.75 4.66
N LYS A 107 -14.33 4.36 3.89
CA LYS A 107 -14.49 3.34 2.84
C LYS A 107 -14.79 1.98 3.47
N ASN A 108 -15.82 1.31 2.95
CA ASN A 108 -16.10 -0.10 3.23
C ASN A 108 -16.37 -0.84 1.91
N ILE A 109 -15.35 -1.51 1.40
CA ILE A 109 -15.46 -2.36 0.23
C ILE A 109 -15.52 -3.80 0.75
N GLN A 110 -16.66 -4.45 0.61
CA GLN A 110 -16.96 -5.76 1.21
C GLN A 110 -15.98 -6.88 0.82
N THR A 111 -15.30 -6.75 -0.31
CA THR A 111 -14.30 -7.73 -0.77
C THR A 111 -12.90 -7.47 -0.21
N LEU A 112 -12.73 -6.46 0.64
CA LEU A 112 -11.46 -6.04 1.22
C LEU A 112 -11.59 -6.01 2.74
N GLU A 113 -11.21 -7.11 3.37
CA GLU A 113 -11.39 -7.38 4.80
C GLU A 113 -10.70 -6.35 5.71
N GLY A 114 -9.61 -5.76 5.26
CA GLY A 114 -8.90 -4.72 6.02
C GLY A 114 -9.72 -3.45 6.24
N HIS A 115 -10.77 -3.20 5.44
CA HIS A 115 -11.69 -2.09 5.70
C HIS A 115 -12.55 -2.38 6.93
N GLU A 116 -13.14 -3.59 7.00
CA GLU A 116 -13.95 -3.97 8.16
C GLU A 116 -13.10 -4.05 9.43
N LEU A 117 -11.88 -4.61 9.32
CA LEU A 117 -10.94 -4.68 10.45
C LEU A 117 -10.66 -3.29 11.06
N ARG A 118 -10.45 -2.27 10.22
CA ARG A 118 -10.26 -0.88 10.70
C ARG A 118 -11.50 -0.32 11.38
N HIS A 119 -12.71 -0.62 10.85
CA HIS A 119 -13.97 -0.18 11.45
C HIS A 119 -14.24 -0.88 12.78
N GLU A 120 -13.94 -2.17 12.86
CA GLU A 120 -14.06 -2.92 14.10
C GLU A 120 -13.07 -2.41 15.17
N LEU A 121 -11.83 -2.16 14.79
CA LEU A 121 -10.83 -1.53 15.65
C LEU A 121 -11.31 -0.18 16.17
N TRP A 122 -11.93 0.64 15.32
CA TRP A 122 -12.50 1.92 15.75
C TRP A 122 -13.57 1.74 16.80
N ARG A 123 -14.48 0.79 16.63
CA ARG A 123 -15.53 0.47 17.62
C ARG A 123 -14.97 -0.02 18.95
N LYS A 124 -13.83 -0.72 18.93
CA LYS A 124 -13.15 -1.28 20.10
C LYS A 124 -12.01 -0.42 20.64
N LYS A 125 -11.78 0.77 20.10
CA LYS A 125 -10.62 1.62 20.44
C LYS A 125 -10.47 1.92 21.94
N ASP A 126 -11.59 1.96 22.69
CA ASP A 126 -11.57 2.25 24.13
C ASP A 126 -11.10 1.07 24.98
N MET A 127 -10.99 -0.12 24.40
CA MET A 127 -10.34 -1.27 25.02
C MET A 127 -8.80 -1.14 25.05
N ILE A 128 -8.22 -0.26 24.26
CA ILE A 128 -6.79 0.06 24.28
C ILE A 128 -6.54 1.10 25.38
N THR A 129 -5.75 0.74 26.38
CA THR A 129 -5.55 1.51 27.62
C THR A 129 -4.30 2.39 27.62
N ILE A 130 -3.35 2.14 26.73
CA ILE A 130 -2.16 2.99 26.56
C ILE A 130 -2.50 4.32 25.86
N PRO A 131 -1.61 5.34 25.92
CA PRO A 131 -1.80 6.56 25.14
C PRO A 131 -2.01 6.25 23.66
N LYS A 132 -3.08 6.79 23.09
CA LYS A 132 -3.47 6.51 21.69
C LYS A 132 -3.84 7.78 20.93
N LYS A 133 -3.49 7.81 19.64
CA LYS A 133 -3.81 8.87 18.69
C LYS A 133 -4.57 8.27 17.50
N PHE A 134 -5.85 8.06 17.66
CA PHE A 134 -6.72 7.50 16.62
C PHE A 134 -7.36 8.61 15.82
N TYR A 135 -7.03 8.65 14.55
CA TYR A 135 -7.47 9.68 13.62
C TYR A 135 -8.57 9.15 12.69
N LEU A 136 -9.51 10.02 12.36
CA LEU A 136 -10.37 9.83 11.21
C LEU A 136 -9.76 10.50 10.00
N SER A 137 -9.82 9.86 8.85
CA SER A 137 -9.46 10.50 7.58
C SER A 137 -10.37 11.71 7.33
N GLY A 138 -9.82 12.81 6.81
CA GLY A 138 -10.59 14.01 6.47
C GLY A 138 -11.77 13.74 5.53
N ASN A 139 -11.69 12.67 4.73
CA ASN A 139 -12.77 12.20 3.86
C ASN A 139 -13.81 11.32 4.57
N ALA A 140 -13.60 10.93 5.83
CA ALA A 140 -14.54 10.06 6.57
C ALA A 140 -15.95 10.67 6.64
N LYS A 141 -16.07 11.98 6.70
CA LYS A 141 -17.34 12.72 6.72
C LYS A 141 -18.23 12.49 5.49
N HIS A 142 -17.63 12.11 4.36
CA HIS A 142 -18.33 12.00 3.08
C HIS A 142 -18.76 10.57 2.74
N PHE A 143 -18.42 9.59 3.56
CA PHE A 143 -18.68 8.17 3.30
C PHE A 143 -19.85 7.60 4.11
N HIS A 144 -20.85 8.43 4.46
CA HIS A 144 -22.05 8.03 5.21
C HIS A 144 -22.87 6.89 4.59
N THR A 145 -22.59 6.49 3.36
CA THR A 145 -23.39 5.50 2.64
C THR A 145 -23.01 4.04 2.95
N PHE A 146 -21.86 3.79 3.57
CA PHE A 146 -21.34 2.42 3.72
C PHE A 146 -21.16 1.94 5.15
N VAL A 147 -21.10 2.85 6.10
CA VAL A 147 -21.05 2.52 7.53
C VAL A 147 -22.07 3.41 8.24
N PRO A 148 -22.90 2.89 9.13
CA PRO A 148 -23.78 3.72 9.94
C PRO A 148 -22.95 4.45 11.02
N TRP A 149 -22.08 5.31 10.56
CA TRP A 149 -21.40 6.28 11.38
C TRP A 149 -22.39 7.44 11.57
N ASN A 150 -22.89 7.60 12.74
CA ASN A 150 -23.70 8.78 13.03
C ASN A 150 -22.80 9.99 13.28
N GLU A 151 -23.33 11.20 13.19
CA GLU A 151 -22.55 12.42 13.41
C GLU A 151 -21.88 12.47 14.79
N ALA A 152 -22.43 11.79 15.77
CA ALA A 152 -21.86 11.70 17.12
C ALA A 152 -20.50 10.98 17.14
N ASP A 153 -20.23 10.09 16.18
CA ASP A 153 -18.94 9.39 16.07
C ASP A 153 -17.78 10.31 15.69
N TYR A 154 -18.09 11.49 15.14
CA TYR A 154 -17.08 12.49 14.75
C TYR A 154 -16.85 13.59 15.78
N THR A 155 -17.80 13.77 16.70
CA THR A 155 -17.72 14.82 17.73
C THR A 155 -16.58 14.53 18.70
N GLY A 156 -15.63 15.47 18.79
CA GLY A 156 -14.48 15.35 19.68
C GLY A 156 -13.38 14.37 19.19
N GLN A 157 -13.49 13.84 17.97
CA GLN A 157 -12.49 12.95 17.41
C GLN A 157 -11.36 13.71 16.72
N LEU A 158 -10.17 13.09 16.67
CA LEU A 158 -9.05 13.62 15.91
C LEU A 158 -9.31 13.42 14.41
N ILE A 159 -9.24 14.49 13.64
CA ILE A 159 -9.33 14.46 12.18
C ILE A 159 -7.95 14.65 11.60
N LEU A 160 -7.51 13.70 10.77
CA LEU A 160 -6.26 13.81 10.04
C LEU A 160 -6.40 14.87 8.94
N GLY A 161 -5.50 15.86 8.93
CA GLY A 161 -5.40 16.86 7.88
C GLY A 161 -4.75 16.32 6.60
N ASP A 162 -4.14 17.22 5.82
CA ASP A 162 -3.50 16.87 4.54
C ASP A 162 -2.20 16.09 4.70
N SER A 163 -1.56 16.16 5.87
CA SER A 163 -0.32 15.44 6.17
C SER A 163 -0.57 14.23 7.05
N LYS A 164 0.11 13.12 6.75
CA LYS A 164 0.16 11.92 7.59
C LYS A 164 1.18 11.99 8.73
N ASN A 165 2.02 13.02 8.75
CA ASN A 165 3.10 13.17 9.75
C ASN A 165 2.63 12.94 11.21
N PRO A 166 1.47 13.48 11.67
CA PRO A 166 1.03 13.30 13.06
C PRO A 166 0.82 11.84 13.50
N LEU A 167 0.61 10.93 12.55
CA LEU A 167 0.51 9.50 12.85
C LEU A 167 1.83 8.94 13.38
N PHE A 168 2.94 9.45 12.86
CA PHE A 168 4.26 8.88 13.04
C PHE A 168 5.09 9.53 14.15
N ASP A 169 4.52 10.47 14.91
CA ASP A 169 5.07 10.90 16.19
C ASP A 169 4.93 9.82 17.27
N SER A 170 4.00 8.88 17.07
CA SER A 170 3.85 7.72 17.94
C SER A 170 4.98 6.70 17.73
N MET A 171 5.42 6.03 18.80
CA MET A 171 6.38 4.92 18.71
C MET A 171 5.82 3.72 17.93
N PHE A 172 4.50 3.51 18.01
CA PHE A 172 3.78 2.39 17.39
C PHE A 172 2.66 2.89 16.49
N HIS A 173 2.46 2.22 15.35
CA HIS A 173 1.36 2.53 14.44
C HIS A 173 0.63 1.27 14.00
N ILE A 174 -0.70 1.24 14.13
CA ILE A 174 -1.52 0.14 13.63
C ILE A 174 -1.71 0.35 12.12
N ALA A 175 -0.99 -0.42 11.34
CA ALA A 175 -0.94 -0.37 9.88
C ALA A 175 -1.74 -1.55 9.29
N ILE A 176 -2.96 -1.28 8.88
CA ILE A 176 -3.86 -2.30 8.29
C ILE A 176 -3.95 -2.07 6.79
N GLU A 177 -3.49 -3.03 5.99
CA GLU A 177 -3.69 -3.01 4.54
C GLU A 177 -5.16 -3.23 4.17
N ASN A 178 -5.52 -2.96 2.92
CA ASN A 178 -6.89 -3.16 2.48
C ASN A 178 -7.28 -4.64 2.42
N THR A 179 -6.30 -5.51 2.22
CA THR A 179 -6.46 -6.97 2.16
C THR A 179 -5.15 -7.66 2.56
N SER A 180 -5.25 -8.91 3.03
CA SER A 180 -4.09 -9.74 3.38
C SER A 180 -3.81 -10.76 2.28
N ILE A 181 -2.96 -10.38 1.34
CA ILE A 181 -2.51 -11.25 0.24
C ILE A 181 -0.99 -11.18 0.08
N ALA A 182 -0.41 -12.23 -0.51
CA ALA A 182 1.02 -12.28 -0.77
C ALA A 182 1.47 -11.14 -1.70
N ASN A 183 2.68 -10.66 -1.47
CA ASN A 183 3.35 -9.59 -2.24
C ASN A 183 2.66 -8.22 -2.21
N PHE A 184 1.62 -8.02 -1.40
CA PHE A 184 0.89 -6.76 -1.33
C PHE A 184 1.19 -5.99 -0.05
N PHE A 185 1.92 -4.92 -0.17
CA PHE A 185 2.16 -3.91 0.86
C PHE A 185 2.19 -2.52 0.22
N THR A 186 1.83 -1.51 0.99
CA THR A 186 1.66 -0.16 0.48
C THR A 186 2.41 0.86 1.34
N GLU A 187 2.12 2.13 1.09
CA GLU A 187 2.63 3.24 1.90
C GLU A 187 2.34 3.09 3.39
N LYS A 188 1.33 2.31 3.79
CA LYS A 188 0.97 2.12 5.21
C LYS A 188 2.10 1.50 6.00
N LEU A 189 2.79 0.53 5.41
CA LEU A 189 3.96 -0.10 6.00
C LEU A 189 5.24 0.71 5.74
N ILE A 190 5.42 1.21 4.51
CA ILE A 190 6.61 1.98 4.13
C ILE A 190 6.75 3.25 4.97
N ASP A 191 5.65 3.96 5.23
CA ASP A 191 5.64 5.17 6.06
C ASP A 191 6.09 4.88 7.51
N CYS A 192 5.73 3.71 8.05
CA CYS A 192 6.23 3.27 9.36
C CYS A 192 7.76 3.15 9.36
N PHE A 193 8.33 2.49 8.37
CA PHE A 193 9.77 2.31 8.29
C PHE A 193 10.51 3.61 8.01
N GLN A 194 9.99 4.45 7.12
CA GLN A 194 10.60 5.75 6.79
C GLN A 194 10.63 6.71 7.99
N THR A 195 9.78 6.49 8.96
CA THR A 195 9.70 7.28 10.20
C THR A 195 10.22 6.53 11.43
N ARG A 196 10.76 5.33 11.28
CA ARG A 196 11.18 4.45 12.39
C ARG A 196 10.08 4.28 13.43
N THR A 197 8.85 4.06 12.97
CA THR A 197 7.69 3.72 13.78
C THR A 197 7.50 2.20 13.73
N VAL A 198 7.29 1.54 14.86
CA VAL A 198 6.98 0.10 14.89
C VAL A 198 5.60 -0.13 14.31
N PRO A 199 5.47 -0.86 13.19
CA PRO A 199 4.16 -1.25 12.68
C PRO A 199 3.58 -2.41 13.49
N ILE A 200 2.33 -2.25 13.95
CA ILE A 200 1.44 -3.35 14.32
C ILE A 200 0.68 -3.64 13.03
N TYR A 201 1.07 -4.70 12.34
CA TYR A 201 0.80 -4.86 10.92
C TYR A 201 -0.20 -5.97 10.61
N TYR A 202 -1.18 -5.63 9.79
CA TYR A 202 -2.06 -6.58 9.12
C TYR A 202 -1.96 -6.37 7.61
N GLY A 203 -1.52 -7.40 6.85
CA GLY A 203 -1.41 -7.24 5.40
C GLY A 203 -0.67 -8.37 4.69
N CYS A 204 0.44 -8.08 4.08
CA CYS A 204 1.19 -8.97 3.20
C CYS A 204 1.62 -10.27 3.91
N ARG A 205 1.11 -11.43 3.43
CA ARG A 205 1.33 -12.72 4.07
C ARG A 205 2.77 -13.22 4.02
N ASN A 206 3.54 -12.80 3.04
CA ASN A 206 4.97 -13.14 2.89
C ASN A 206 5.85 -11.92 3.11
N ILE A 207 5.50 -11.05 4.05
CA ILE A 207 6.24 -9.81 4.31
C ILE A 207 7.69 -10.07 4.75
N SER A 208 7.97 -11.23 5.33
CA SER A 208 9.31 -11.70 5.68
C SER A 208 10.28 -11.83 4.50
N ASP A 209 9.76 -11.96 3.28
CA ASP A 209 10.58 -11.99 2.06
C ASP A 209 11.18 -10.61 1.73
N PHE A 210 10.60 -9.55 2.29
CA PHE A 210 10.94 -8.16 1.98
C PHE A 210 11.60 -7.42 3.14
N PHE A 211 11.19 -7.72 4.37
CA PHE A 211 11.55 -6.94 5.56
C PHE A 211 11.98 -7.84 6.73
N ASN A 212 12.69 -7.25 7.66
CA ASN A 212 13.12 -7.89 8.90
C ASN A 212 11.93 -7.95 9.87
N MET A 213 11.51 -9.16 10.23
CA MET A 213 10.35 -9.38 11.10
C MET A 213 10.56 -8.93 12.54
N ASP A 214 11.81 -8.82 13.03
CA ASP A 214 12.09 -8.29 14.36
C ASP A 214 11.69 -6.81 14.50
N GLY A 215 11.43 -6.11 13.39
CA GLY A 215 10.93 -4.74 13.33
C GLY A 215 9.44 -4.63 13.01
N ILE A 216 8.66 -5.71 13.08
CA ILE A 216 7.24 -5.78 12.75
C ILE A 216 6.50 -6.57 13.84
N ILE A 217 5.37 -6.07 14.30
CA ILE A 217 4.44 -6.83 15.13
C ILE A 217 3.29 -7.28 14.24
N ASP A 218 3.33 -8.54 13.81
CA ASP A 218 2.30 -9.11 12.93
C ASP A 218 1.04 -9.48 13.72
N VAL A 219 -0.14 -9.19 13.17
CA VAL A 219 -1.45 -9.41 13.81
C VAL A 219 -2.49 -9.88 12.81
N ASN A 220 -3.48 -10.65 13.27
CA ASN A 220 -4.49 -11.25 12.40
C ASN A 220 -5.89 -10.65 12.59
N ASP A 221 -6.18 -10.11 13.76
CA ASP A 221 -7.52 -9.59 14.11
C ASP A 221 -7.47 -8.44 15.12
N VAL A 222 -8.63 -7.89 15.46
CA VAL A 222 -8.74 -6.77 16.38
C VAL A 222 -8.44 -7.17 17.82
N GLU A 223 -8.74 -8.38 18.21
CA GLU A 223 -8.45 -8.92 19.53
C GLU A 223 -6.95 -8.98 19.78
N GLU A 224 -6.19 -9.45 18.81
CA GLU A 224 -4.72 -9.42 18.87
C GLU A 224 -4.18 -7.99 18.87
N ILE A 225 -4.71 -7.09 18.04
CA ILE A 225 -4.31 -5.68 18.06
C ILE A 225 -4.50 -5.07 19.44
N VAL A 226 -5.66 -5.27 20.07
CA VAL A 226 -5.95 -4.74 21.41
C VAL A 226 -5.01 -5.35 22.46
N ALA A 227 -4.81 -6.67 22.43
CA ALA A 227 -3.92 -7.36 23.35
C ALA A 227 -2.47 -6.88 23.23
N VAL A 228 -1.96 -6.79 22.00
CA VAL A 228 -0.62 -6.25 21.69
C VAL A 228 -0.50 -4.83 22.22
N CYS A 229 -1.43 -3.93 21.86
CA CYS A 229 -1.38 -2.55 22.29
C CYS A 229 -1.29 -2.42 23.82
N ASN A 230 -2.07 -3.19 24.56
CA ASN A 230 -2.08 -3.15 26.03
C ASN A 230 -0.83 -3.77 26.67
N TYR A 231 -0.07 -4.56 25.94
CA TYR A 231 1.21 -5.11 26.39
C TYR A 231 2.41 -4.17 26.12
N LEU A 232 2.28 -3.20 25.22
CA LEU A 232 3.37 -2.32 24.81
C LEU A 232 3.92 -1.50 25.97
N LYS A 233 5.24 -1.25 25.90
CA LYS A 233 6.02 -0.39 26.80
C LYS A 233 7.09 0.31 26.00
N PRO A 234 7.62 1.46 26.46
CA PRO A 234 8.70 2.19 25.76
C PRO A 234 9.91 1.31 25.43
N GLY A 235 10.33 0.43 26.35
CA GLY A 235 11.48 -0.46 26.14
C GLY A 235 11.32 -1.42 24.95
N ILE A 236 10.10 -1.84 24.62
CA ILE A 236 9.86 -2.67 23.42
C ILE A 236 10.26 -1.91 22.15
N TYR A 237 9.94 -0.62 22.08
CA TYR A 237 10.35 0.24 20.98
C TYR A 237 11.88 0.28 20.84
N ASP A 238 12.58 0.48 21.97
CA ASP A 238 14.04 0.56 22.00
C ASP A 238 14.68 -0.75 21.55
N ASP A 239 14.13 -1.91 21.98
CA ASP A 239 14.56 -3.24 21.58
C ASP A 239 14.39 -3.49 20.07
N MET A 240 13.36 -2.91 19.45
CA MET A 240 13.06 -3.09 18.03
C MET A 240 13.80 -2.11 17.11
N LEU A 241 14.44 -1.06 17.65
CA LEU A 241 15.13 -0.02 16.86
C LEU A 241 16.18 -0.57 15.88
N PRO A 242 17.03 -1.57 16.22
CA PRO A 242 17.99 -2.13 15.25
C PRO A 242 17.31 -2.69 14.01
N ALA A 243 16.21 -3.44 14.18
CA ALA A 243 15.44 -4.01 13.07
C ALA A 243 14.65 -2.94 12.29
N LEU A 244 14.16 -1.90 12.97
CA LEU A 244 13.54 -0.74 12.31
C LEU A 244 14.54 0.02 11.42
N ASN A 245 15.78 0.17 11.86
CA ASN A 245 16.82 0.78 11.03
C ASN A 245 17.16 -0.07 9.81
N ASP A 246 17.22 -1.40 9.95
CA ASP A 246 17.36 -2.32 8.81
C ASP A 246 16.17 -2.18 7.84
N ASN A 247 14.95 -2.13 8.36
CA ASN A 247 13.74 -1.95 7.55
C ASN A 247 13.65 -0.56 6.92
N PHE A 248 14.16 0.49 7.58
CA PHE A 248 14.30 1.81 6.96
C PHE A 248 15.14 1.71 5.69
N GLU A 249 16.34 1.13 5.77
CA GLU A 249 17.23 0.98 4.62
C GLU A 249 16.59 0.12 3.50
N ARG A 250 15.97 -1.00 3.87
CA ARG A 250 15.26 -1.86 2.89
C ARG A 250 14.12 -1.14 2.20
N SER A 251 13.45 -0.21 2.89
CA SER A 251 12.28 0.49 2.36
C SER A 251 12.62 1.66 1.42
N ILE A 252 13.85 2.15 1.41
CA ILE A 252 14.28 3.28 0.56
C ILE A 252 13.95 3.05 -0.93
N LYS A 253 14.18 1.84 -1.42
CA LYS A 253 13.86 1.47 -2.81
C LYS A 253 12.38 1.60 -3.17
N TRP A 254 11.49 1.61 -2.17
CA TRP A 254 10.05 1.71 -2.35
C TRP A 254 9.50 3.14 -2.24
N CYS A 255 10.35 4.12 -1.92
CA CYS A 255 9.95 5.52 -1.69
C CYS A 255 9.84 6.34 -2.98
N ASP A 256 10.37 5.87 -4.09
CA ASP A 256 10.30 6.54 -5.40
C ASP A 256 9.42 5.76 -6.38
N GLN A 257 8.13 6.00 -6.30
CA GLN A 257 7.12 5.34 -7.13
C GLN A 257 7.39 5.56 -8.63
N MET A 258 7.75 6.77 -9.03
CA MET A 258 8.01 7.07 -10.43
C MET A 258 9.31 6.43 -10.93
N GLY A 259 10.33 6.36 -10.10
CA GLY A 259 11.57 5.62 -10.39
C GLY A 259 11.32 4.12 -10.56
N GLN A 260 10.47 3.54 -9.70
CA GLN A 260 10.07 2.12 -9.83
C GLN A 260 9.31 1.89 -11.14
N LEU A 261 8.35 2.76 -11.48
CA LEU A 261 7.63 2.66 -12.74
C LEU A 261 8.57 2.72 -13.94
N LYS A 262 9.48 3.70 -13.94
CA LYS A 262 10.51 3.84 -14.99
C LYS A 262 11.36 2.58 -15.10
N ASN A 263 11.84 2.06 -13.98
CA ASN A 263 12.68 0.86 -13.95
C ASN A 263 11.92 -0.38 -14.44
N GLY A 264 10.69 -0.60 -13.99
CA GLY A 264 9.85 -1.73 -14.39
C GLY A 264 9.59 -1.74 -15.90
N VAL A 265 9.19 -0.59 -16.46
CA VAL A 265 8.97 -0.45 -17.91
C VAL A 265 10.30 -0.62 -18.68
N THR A 266 11.40 -0.01 -18.22
CA THR A 266 12.71 -0.12 -18.87
C THR A 266 13.22 -1.57 -18.91
N LEU A 267 13.01 -2.35 -17.84
CA LEU A 267 13.38 -3.76 -17.80
C LEU A 267 12.62 -4.57 -18.87
N VAL A 268 11.33 -4.30 -19.03
CA VAL A 268 10.54 -4.92 -20.12
C VAL A 268 11.09 -4.53 -21.48
N LEU A 269 11.36 -3.25 -21.71
CA LEU A 269 11.91 -2.77 -22.98
C LEU A 269 13.26 -3.42 -23.33
N LYS A 270 14.16 -3.53 -22.36
CA LYS A 270 15.46 -4.20 -22.53
C LYS A 270 15.30 -5.68 -22.87
N SER A 271 14.35 -6.38 -22.24
CA SER A 271 14.09 -7.79 -22.55
C SER A 271 13.58 -8.03 -23.97
N GLU A 272 13.00 -7.00 -24.59
CA GLU A 272 12.49 -7.01 -25.96
C GLU A 272 13.49 -6.39 -26.98
N GLY A 273 14.60 -5.83 -26.53
CA GLY A 273 15.56 -5.11 -27.38
C GLY A 273 15.06 -3.75 -27.87
N TYR A 274 14.19 -3.09 -27.10
CA TYR A 274 13.57 -1.81 -27.47
C TYR A 274 14.14 -0.60 -26.72
N ALA A 275 15.01 -0.80 -25.74
CA ALA A 275 15.74 0.24 -24.99
C ALA A 275 17.24 0.08 -25.10
#